data_f4f32120506d30a9ed843f1bc8f73081
#
_entry.id   f4f32120506d30a9ed843f1bc8f73081
#
_cell.length_a   1.000
_cell.length_b   1.000
_cell.length_c   1.000
_cell.angle_alpha   90.00
_cell.angle_beta   90.00
_cell.angle_gamma   90.00
#
_symmetry.space_group_name_H-M   'P 1'
#
loop_
_entity.id
_entity.type
_entity.pdbx_description
1 polymer ?
#
loop_
_entity_poly.entity_id
_entity_poly.type
_entity_poly.pdbx_seq_one_letter_code
_entity_poly.pdbx_strand_id
1 'polypeptide(L)'
;MGKTLYLECYSGISGDMTVAALLDLGADRSVLDRVLKSLKVSGFETKISRVVKSGIDACDFDVVLDKEHENHDHDMEYLHGHHHEGHESNHAHGTGTAQDHHHHEHRGIKEITYIIEHSAMTENAKKIALRIFEILAEAESKAHNVPVDQVHFHEVGAVDSIVDIVSVAVCLDNLDVTEVIVPVLCEGRGTVRCQHGILPIPVPAVANIVSANHLYLKMTEVEGELVTPTGAAIVAAV
;
A
#
# COMPACT_ATOMS: atom_id res chain seq x y z
N MET A 1 27.18 11.44 7.70
CA MET A 1 26.35 11.57 8.92
C MET A 1 24.93 11.39 8.43
N GLY A 2 24.25 10.32 8.84
CA GLY A 2 22.89 10.02 8.34
C GLY A 2 21.90 11.11 8.73
N LYS A 3 20.77 11.15 8.04
CA LYS A 3 19.71 12.14 8.25
C LYS A 3 18.59 11.59 9.13
N THR A 4 18.01 12.43 9.97
CA THR A 4 16.78 12.15 10.70
C THR A 4 15.60 12.67 9.89
N LEU A 5 14.62 11.81 9.61
CA LEU A 5 13.36 12.15 8.96
C LEU A 5 12.27 12.31 10.02
N TYR A 6 11.51 13.40 9.96
CA TYR A 6 10.33 13.62 10.78
C TYR A 6 9.08 13.50 9.92
N LEU A 7 8.21 12.53 10.22
CA LEU A 7 6.97 12.29 9.49
C LEU A 7 5.76 12.80 10.28
N GLU A 8 5.06 13.76 9.71
CA GLU A 8 3.80 14.27 10.26
C GLU A 8 2.60 13.57 9.61
N CYS A 9 2.17 12.47 10.21
CA CYS A 9 1.06 11.64 9.71
C CYS A 9 -0.31 12.13 10.20
N TYR A 10 -0.55 13.45 10.21
CA TYR A 10 -1.81 14.03 10.70
C TYR A 10 -3.00 13.83 9.75
N SER A 11 -2.74 13.56 8.49
CA SER A 11 -3.74 13.17 7.47
C SER A 11 -3.62 11.71 7.07
N GLY A 12 -3.05 10.88 7.94
CA GLY A 12 -2.78 9.48 7.65
C GLY A 12 -1.47 9.22 6.94
N ILE A 13 -1.33 8.00 6.41
CA ILE A 13 -0.16 7.55 5.66
C ILE A 13 -0.51 6.34 4.79
N SER A 14 -0.05 6.35 3.55
CA SER A 14 -0.08 5.22 2.61
C SER A 14 1.27 5.04 1.93
N GLY A 15 1.42 4.00 1.13
CA GLY A 15 2.66 3.75 0.37
C GLY A 15 2.97 4.84 -0.62
N ASP A 16 2.03 5.13 -1.53
CA ASP A 16 2.12 6.15 -2.57
C ASP A 16 2.36 7.57 -2.01
N MET A 17 1.62 7.95 -0.94
CA MET A 17 1.82 9.22 -0.25
C MET A 17 3.24 9.34 0.31
N THR A 18 3.78 8.25 0.86
CA THR A 18 5.14 8.23 1.40
C THR A 18 6.18 8.38 0.30
N VAL A 19 6.02 7.67 -0.83
CA VAL A 19 6.91 7.82 -1.99
C VAL A 19 6.88 9.25 -2.52
N ALA A 20 5.69 9.82 -2.70
CA ALA A 20 5.51 11.19 -3.18
C ALA A 20 6.21 12.21 -2.26
N ALA A 21 6.04 12.07 -0.95
CA ALA A 21 6.69 12.95 0.03
C ALA A 21 8.22 12.83 0.01
N LEU A 22 8.77 11.61 -0.13
CA LEU A 22 10.21 11.39 -0.21
C LEU A 22 10.81 11.93 -1.51
N LEU A 23 10.08 11.88 -2.62
CA LEU A 23 10.46 12.52 -3.88
C LEU A 23 10.47 14.04 -3.77
N ASP A 24 9.47 14.65 -3.13
CA ASP A 24 9.44 16.09 -2.85
C ASP A 24 10.59 16.52 -1.91
N LEU A 25 11.00 15.63 -1.00
CA LEU A 25 12.15 15.85 -0.12
C LEU A 25 13.50 15.79 -0.87
N GLY A 26 13.51 15.31 -2.11
CA GLY A 26 14.67 15.30 -3.00
C GLY A 26 15.30 13.92 -3.21
N ALA A 27 14.56 12.83 -3.03
CA ALA A 27 15.01 11.51 -3.46
C ALA A 27 15.25 11.49 -4.99
N ASP A 28 16.34 10.85 -5.42
CA ASP A 28 16.74 10.82 -6.82
C ASP A 28 15.84 9.88 -7.63
N ARG A 29 14.94 10.48 -8.42
CA ARG A 29 14.04 9.76 -9.32
C ARG A 29 14.77 8.81 -10.25
N SER A 30 15.97 9.15 -10.73
CA SER A 30 16.71 8.30 -11.67
C SER A 30 17.18 7.00 -11.02
N VAL A 31 17.47 7.03 -9.72
CA VAL A 31 17.78 5.84 -8.92
C VAL A 31 16.53 4.98 -8.77
N LEU A 32 15.40 5.60 -8.42
CA LEU A 32 14.11 4.91 -8.30
C LEU A 32 13.72 4.23 -9.61
N ASP A 33 13.68 4.98 -10.72
CA ASP A 33 13.32 4.46 -12.04
C ASP A 33 14.19 3.26 -12.47
N ARG A 34 15.50 3.30 -12.17
CA ARG A 34 16.42 2.21 -12.47
C ARG A 34 16.12 0.97 -11.65
N VAL A 35 15.80 1.11 -10.36
CA VAL A 35 15.46 -0.02 -9.51
C VAL A 35 14.13 -0.63 -9.94
N LEU A 36 13.10 0.18 -10.17
CA LEU A 36 11.78 -0.31 -10.59
C LEU A 36 11.86 -1.09 -11.91
N LYS A 37 12.65 -0.63 -12.88
CA LYS A 37 12.93 -1.38 -14.13
C LYS A 37 13.64 -2.70 -13.92
N SER A 38 14.31 -2.90 -12.81
CA SER A 38 15.02 -4.16 -12.49
C SER A 38 14.13 -5.19 -11.80
N LEU A 39 12.94 -4.78 -11.32
CA LEU A 39 12.01 -5.69 -10.67
C LEU A 39 11.50 -6.74 -11.67
N LYS A 40 11.48 -7.99 -11.23
CA LYS A 40 10.87 -9.10 -11.98
C LYS A 40 9.35 -9.12 -11.76
N VAL A 41 8.72 -7.98 -11.94
CA VAL A 41 7.28 -7.77 -11.84
C VAL A 41 6.85 -7.04 -13.11
N SER A 42 5.80 -7.52 -13.75
CA SER A 42 5.21 -6.92 -14.95
C SER A 42 3.84 -6.33 -14.64
N GLY A 43 3.27 -5.61 -15.60
CA GLY A 43 1.90 -5.14 -15.52
C GLY A 43 1.72 -3.81 -14.81
N PHE A 44 2.77 -3.00 -14.64
CA PHE A 44 2.67 -1.68 -14.06
C PHE A 44 3.50 -0.63 -14.79
N GLU A 45 3.06 0.60 -14.67
CA GLU A 45 3.82 1.81 -15.00
C GLU A 45 3.74 2.77 -13.83
N THR A 46 4.80 3.52 -13.55
CA THR A 46 4.80 4.56 -12.52
C THR A 46 4.64 5.94 -13.14
N LYS A 47 3.72 6.72 -12.58
CA LYS A 47 3.46 8.09 -12.99
C LYS A 47 3.78 9.03 -11.83
N ILE A 48 4.69 9.98 -12.08
CA ILE A 48 5.05 11.01 -11.11
C ILE A 48 4.63 12.35 -11.70
N SER A 49 3.75 13.06 -11.00
CA SER A 49 3.19 14.32 -11.45
C SER A 49 3.14 15.37 -10.34
N ARG A 50 2.72 16.59 -10.68
CA ARG A 50 2.42 17.61 -9.69
C ARG A 50 0.91 17.77 -9.58
N VAL A 51 0.42 17.88 -8.36
CA VAL A 51 -1.00 18.11 -8.07
C VAL A 51 -1.15 19.28 -7.09
N VAL A 52 -2.29 19.93 -7.15
CA VAL A 52 -2.63 20.98 -6.17
C VAL A 52 -3.76 20.48 -5.30
N LYS A 53 -3.48 20.25 -4.02
CA LYS A 53 -4.48 19.86 -3.02
C LYS A 53 -4.63 20.97 -1.99
N SER A 54 -5.82 21.51 -1.83
CA SER A 54 -6.11 22.62 -0.91
C SER A 54 -5.20 23.85 -1.10
N GLY A 55 -4.80 24.13 -2.35
CA GLY A 55 -3.91 25.25 -2.70
C GLY A 55 -2.42 24.97 -2.48
N ILE A 56 -2.04 23.78 -2.05
CA ILE A 56 -0.65 23.37 -1.84
C ILE A 56 -0.22 22.50 -3.01
N ASP A 57 0.90 22.86 -3.65
CA ASP A 57 1.54 22.07 -4.68
C ASP A 57 2.26 20.90 -4.04
N ALA A 58 2.03 19.70 -4.54
CA ALA A 58 2.59 18.46 -4.00
C ALA A 58 2.97 17.48 -5.13
N CYS A 59 3.93 16.62 -4.86
CA CYS A 59 4.21 15.46 -5.68
C CYS A 59 3.03 14.47 -5.58
N ASP A 60 2.79 13.79 -6.69
CA ASP A 60 1.83 12.70 -6.80
C ASP A 60 2.57 11.52 -7.42
N PHE A 61 2.53 10.39 -6.74
CA PHE A 61 3.09 9.13 -7.20
C PHE A 61 1.96 8.14 -7.39
N ASP A 62 1.84 7.59 -8.58
CA ASP A 62 0.77 6.69 -8.96
C ASP A 62 1.36 5.45 -9.65
N VAL A 63 0.86 4.27 -9.28
CA VAL A 63 1.18 2.99 -9.89
C VAL A 63 0.01 2.58 -10.77
N VAL A 64 0.16 2.81 -12.06
CA VAL A 64 -0.87 2.46 -13.04
C VAL A 64 -0.72 1.00 -13.43
N LEU A 65 -1.70 0.19 -13.12
CA LEU A 65 -1.75 -1.22 -13.47
C LEU A 65 -2.33 -1.41 -14.87
N ASP A 66 -1.86 -2.43 -15.59
CA ASP A 66 -2.51 -2.84 -16.83
C ASP A 66 -3.83 -3.58 -16.53
N LYS A 67 -4.64 -3.81 -17.56
CA LYS A 67 -5.98 -4.40 -17.42
C LYS A 67 -5.98 -5.83 -16.85
N GLU A 68 -4.87 -6.54 -16.94
CA GLU A 68 -4.74 -7.91 -16.42
C GLU A 68 -4.42 -7.91 -14.92
N HIS A 69 -3.87 -6.79 -14.41
CA HIS A 69 -3.43 -6.60 -13.03
C HIS A 69 -4.27 -5.55 -12.29
N GLU A 70 -5.28 -4.94 -12.97
CA GLU A 70 -6.20 -4.00 -12.32
C GLU A 70 -6.92 -4.68 -11.15
N ASN A 71 -6.67 -4.18 -9.95
CA ASN A 71 -7.45 -4.56 -8.79
C ASN A 71 -8.80 -3.84 -8.84
N HIS A 72 -9.89 -4.60 -8.92
CA HIS A 72 -11.25 -4.04 -8.88
C HIS A 72 -11.69 -3.56 -7.49
N ASP A 73 -10.75 -3.28 -6.59
CA ASP A 73 -11.03 -3.01 -5.18
C ASP A 73 -11.42 -1.57 -4.86
N HIS A 74 -11.09 -0.63 -5.73
CA HIS A 74 -11.48 0.76 -5.57
C HIS A 74 -12.67 1.10 -6.47
N ASP A 75 -13.87 0.72 -6.02
CA ASP A 75 -15.10 1.19 -6.64
C ASP A 75 -15.30 2.68 -6.30
N MET A 76 -14.62 3.55 -7.06
CA MET A 76 -14.69 5.02 -6.91
C MET A 76 -16.13 5.53 -7.10
N GLU A 77 -17.01 4.79 -7.75
CA GLU A 77 -18.43 5.11 -7.89
C GLU A 77 -19.17 5.06 -6.55
N TYR A 78 -18.76 4.15 -5.65
CA TYR A 78 -19.36 4.05 -4.33
C TYR A 78 -18.95 5.21 -3.40
N LEU A 79 -17.74 5.72 -3.54
CA LEU A 79 -17.23 6.84 -2.73
C LEU A 79 -17.85 8.19 -3.12
N HIS A 80 -18.36 8.33 -4.34
CA HIS A 80 -18.89 9.59 -4.88
C HIS A 80 -20.40 9.61 -5.08
N GLY A 81 -21.13 8.59 -4.62
CA GLY A 81 -22.59 8.57 -4.46
C GLY A 81 -23.37 9.11 -5.66
N HIS A 82 -23.53 8.36 -6.74
CA HIS A 82 -24.54 8.64 -7.72
C HIS A 82 -25.85 7.95 -7.35
N HIS A 83 -26.84 8.74 -6.93
CA HIS A 83 -28.23 8.32 -6.83
C HIS A 83 -28.73 7.99 -8.24
N HIS A 84 -28.94 6.73 -8.57
CA HIS A 84 -29.80 6.33 -9.66
C HIS A 84 -31.12 5.82 -9.12
N GLU A 85 -32.19 6.54 -9.48
CA GLU A 85 -33.56 6.12 -9.32
C GLU A 85 -33.84 4.85 -10.13
N GLY A 86 -34.72 4.01 -9.59
CA GLY A 86 -34.95 2.63 -9.98
C GLY A 86 -35.37 2.39 -11.42
N HIS A 87 -34.93 1.26 -11.93
CA HIS A 87 -35.65 0.47 -12.93
C HIS A 87 -35.63 -1.01 -12.52
N GLU A 88 -36.83 -1.51 -12.23
CA GLU A 88 -37.08 -2.95 -12.09
C GLU A 88 -36.88 -3.63 -13.45
N SER A 89 -36.08 -4.67 -13.51
CA SER A 89 -36.10 -5.60 -14.63
C SER A 89 -35.94 -7.05 -14.18
N ASN A 90 -36.90 -7.85 -14.59
CA ASN A 90 -37.11 -9.27 -14.40
C ASN A 90 -35.88 -10.13 -14.72
N HIS A 91 -35.55 -11.03 -13.82
CA HIS A 91 -34.56 -12.08 -14.06
C HIS A 91 -35.20 -13.33 -14.65
N ALA A 92 -34.77 -13.68 -15.86
CA ALA A 92 -34.96 -15.02 -16.42
C ALA A 92 -33.70 -15.85 -16.17
N HIS A 93 -33.88 -17.03 -15.61
CA HIS A 93 -32.82 -18.02 -15.39
C HIS A 93 -32.29 -18.59 -16.73
N GLY A 94 -30.99 -18.40 -16.97
CA GLY A 94 -30.24 -19.08 -18.02
C GLY A 94 -29.09 -19.87 -17.41
N THR A 95 -29.13 -21.17 -17.51
CA THR A 95 -28.07 -22.11 -17.15
C THR A 95 -26.99 -22.11 -18.22
N GLY A 96 -25.70 -22.06 -17.82
CA GLY A 96 -24.65 -22.54 -18.71
C GLY A 96 -23.34 -21.77 -18.71
N THR A 97 -22.35 -22.32 -18.04
CA THR A 97 -20.98 -22.57 -18.49
C THR A 97 -19.95 -21.43 -18.53
N ALA A 98 -18.78 -21.83 -18.03
CA ALA A 98 -17.47 -21.22 -18.08
C ALA A 98 -17.26 -20.09 -17.07
N GLN A 99 -16.84 -20.50 -15.88
CA GLN A 99 -16.05 -19.65 -15.00
C GLN A 99 -14.69 -19.44 -15.68
N ASP A 100 -14.50 -18.28 -16.27
CA ASP A 100 -13.17 -17.75 -16.50
C ASP A 100 -12.58 -17.48 -15.10
N HIS A 101 -11.78 -18.41 -14.64
CA HIS A 101 -10.93 -18.19 -13.47
C HIS A 101 -9.83 -17.22 -13.90
N HIS A 102 -10.07 -15.94 -13.69
CA HIS A 102 -8.99 -14.96 -13.67
C HIS A 102 -8.04 -15.41 -12.55
N HIS A 103 -6.88 -15.92 -12.93
CA HIS A 103 -5.81 -16.23 -12.01
C HIS A 103 -5.25 -14.91 -11.47
N HIS A 104 -5.80 -14.43 -10.35
CA HIS A 104 -5.11 -13.43 -9.55
C HIS A 104 -3.83 -14.10 -9.02
N GLU A 105 -2.68 -13.58 -9.42
CA GLU A 105 -1.39 -14.04 -8.89
C GLU A 105 -1.26 -13.61 -7.43
N HIS A 106 -1.75 -14.45 -6.53
CA HIS A 106 -1.55 -14.26 -5.08
C HIS A 106 -0.11 -14.59 -4.71
N ARG A 107 0.70 -13.55 -4.51
CA ARG A 107 2.11 -13.73 -4.14
C ARG A 107 2.24 -13.92 -2.63
N GLY A 108 3.02 -14.94 -2.24
CA GLY A 108 3.41 -15.16 -0.85
C GLY A 108 4.71 -14.45 -0.51
N ILE A 109 5.05 -14.41 0.78
CA ILE A 109 6.29 -13.75 1.28
C ILE A 109 7.56 -14.26 0.59
N LYS A 110 7.63 -15.56 0.24
CA LYS A 110 8.81 -16.16 -0.42
C LYS A 110 9.04 -15.60 -1.82
N GLU A 111 7.97 -15.38 -2.56
CA GLU A 111 8.03 -14.83 -3.91
C GLU A 111 8.42 -13.36 -3.88
N ILE A 112 7.84 -12.59 -2.96
CA ILE A 112 8.20 -11.18 -2.75
C ILE A 112 9.67 -11.06 -2.33
N THR A 113 10.14 -11.90 -1.41
CA THR A 113 11.55 -11.96 -1.02
C THR A 113 12.45 -12.21 -2.25
N TYR A 114 12.07 -13.16 -3.11
CA TYR A 114 12.84 -13.43 -4.33
C TYR A 114 12.91 -12.22 -5.26
N ILE A 115 11.80 -11.50 -5.45
CA ILE A 115 11.74 -10.28 -6.28
C ILE A 115 12.70 -9.21 -5.73
N ILE A 116 12.65 -8.95 -4.42
CA ILE A 116 13.48 -7.94 -3.76
C ILE A 116 14.96 -8.32 -3.82
N GLU A 117 15.31 -9.54 -3.50
CA GLU A 117 16.70 -10.01 -3.49
C GLU A 117 17.35 -9.94 -4.87
N HIS A 118 16.59 -10.18 -5.95
CA HIS A 118 17.09 -10.16 -7.33
C HIS A 118 16.94 -8.82 -8.04
N SER A 119 16.55 -7.77 -7.31
CA SER A 119 16.47 -6.40 -7.82
C SER A 119 17.82 -5.66 -7.76
N ALA A 120 17.89 -4.51 -8.42
CA ALA A 120 19.05 -3.61 -8.37
C ALA A 120 19.05 -2.68 -7.13
N MET A 121 18.30 -3.01 -6.09
CA MET A 121 18.32 -2.28 -4.81
C MET A 121 19.67 -2.43 -4.11
N THR A 122 20.05 -1.44 -3.32
CA THR A 122 21.15 -1.57 -2.36
C THR A 122 20.80 -2.58 -1.27
N GLU A 123 21.78 -3.13 -0.59
CA GLU A 123 21.53 -4.05 0.53
C GLU A 123 20.77 -3.40 1.69
N ASN A 124 20.92 -2.08 1.89
CA ASN A 124 20.17 -1.36 2.91
C ASN A 124 18.70 -1.19 2.50
N ALA A 125 18.43 -0.78 1.26
CA ALA A 125 17.06 -0.68 0.75
C ALA A 125 16.36 -2.04 0.74
N LYS A 126 17.05 -3.15 0.39
CA LYS A 126 16.49 -4.51 0.48
C LYS A 126 16.06 -4.85 1.90
N LYS A 127 16.91 -4.55 2.90
CA LYS A 127 16.58 -4.80 4.31
C LYS A 127 15.33 -4.03 4.76
N ILE A 128 15.21 -2.76 4.37
CA ILE A 128 14.04 -1.95 4.68
C ILE A 128 12.78 -2.56 4.05
N ALA A 129 12.81 -2.86 2.76
CA ALA A 129 11.66 -3.44 2.06
C ALA A 129 11.24 -4.78 2.64
N LEU A 130 12.18 -5.69 2.88
CA LEU A 130 11.90 -6.99 3.49
C LEU A 130 11.30 -6.85 4.88
N ARG A 131 11.80 -5.90 5.69
CA ARG A 131 11.26 -5.65 7.03
C ARG A 131 9.82 -5.16 6.98
N ILE A 132 9.46 -4.29 6.03
CA ILE A 132 8.07 -3.86 5.82
C ILE A 132 7.17 -5.06 5.49
N PHE A 133 7.60 -5.92 4.57
CA PHE A 133 6.83 -7.11 4.19
C PHE A 133 6.71 -8.14 5.33
N GLU A 134 7.74 -8.32 6.15
CA GLU A 134 7.67 -9.17 7.35
C GLU A 134 6.58 -8.70 8.31
N ILE A 135 6.54 -7.39 8.61
CA ILE A 135 5.54 -6.78 9.48
C ILE A 135 4.12 -6.97 8.91
N LEU A 136 3.96 -6.77 7.60
CA LEU A 136 2.69 -7.01 6.93
C LEU A 136 2.27 -8.48 7.01
N ALA A 137 3.21 -9.41 6.73
CA ALA A 137 2.93 -10.84 6.79
C ALA A 137 2.51 -11.29 8.19
N GLU A 138 3.15 -10.78 9.24
CA GLU A 138 2.78 -11.06 10.63
C GLU A 138 1.39 -10.51 10.97
N ALA A 139 1.05 -9.30 10.48
CA ALA A 139 -0.24 -8.67 10.71
C ALA A 139 -1.38 -9.40 10.01
N GLU A 140 -1.18 -9.79 8.76
CA GLU A 140 -2.13 -10.57 7.96
C GLU A 140 -2.30 -11.98 8.50
N SER A 141 -1.20 -12.65 8.88
CA SER A 141 -1.21 -13.94 9.55
C SER A 141 -2.14 -13.93 10.76
N LYS A 142 -2.05 -12.89 11.57
CA LYS A 142 -2.90 -12.72 12.75
C LYS A 142 -4.35 -12.37 12.39
N ALA A 143 -4.56 -11.53 11.37
CA ALA A 143 -5.91 -11.17 10.91
C ALA A 143 -6.67 -12.36 10.35
N HIS A 144 -6.00 -13.23 9.58
CA HIS A 144 -6.57 -14.41 8.96
C HIS A 144 -6.46 -15.69 9.78
N ASN A 145 -5.74 -15.66 10.90
CA ASN A 145 -5.44 -16.82 11.74
C ASN A 145 -4.81 -17.98 10.94
N VAL A 146 -3.82 -17.67 10.11
CA VAL A 146 -3.04 -18.63 9.32
C VAL A 146 -1.55 -18.46 9.61
N PRO A 147 -0.70 -19.52 9.45
CA PRO A 147 0.74 -19.38 9.56
C PRO A 147 1.31 -18.34 8.57
N VAL A 148 2.37 -17.61 8.96
CA VAL A 148 2.98 -16.56 8.14
C VAL A 148 3.41 -17.05 6.75
N ASP A 149 3.90 -18.28 6.64
CA ASP A 149 4.32 -18.88 5.38
C ASP A 149 3.16 -19.32 4.48
N GLN A 150 1.92 -19.27 4.99
CA GLN A 150 0.68 -19.53 4.26
C GLN A 150 -0.14 -18.25 4.01
N VAL A 151 0.38 -17.10 4.41
CA VAL A 151 -0.25 -15.82 4.07
C VAL A 151 -0.18 -15.61 2.57
N HIS A 152 -1.33 -15.46 1.95
CA HIS A 152 -1.47 -14.94 0.61
C HIS A 152 -1.87 -13.47 0.72
N PHE A 153 -1.03 -12.61 0.22
CA PHE A 153 -1.33 -11.19 0.21
C PHE A 153 -2.37 -10.92 -0.89
N HIS A 154 -3.60 -10.68 -0.49
CA HIS A 154 -4.69 -10.36 -1.42
C HIS A 154 -4.62 -8.91 -1.91
N GLU A 155 -4.32 -7.98 -1.01
CA GLU A 155 -4.19 -6.55 -1.29
C GLU A 155 -2.71 -6.11 -1.28
N VAL A 156 -1.98 -6.47 -0.26
CA VAL A 156 -0.58 -6.05 -0.05
C VAL A 156 0.43 -6.78 -0.97
N GLY A 157 0.05 -7.92 -1.54
CA GLY A 157 0.85 -8.64 -2.55
C GLY A 157 0.55 -8.23 -3.97
N ALA A 158 -0.40 -7.33 -4.16
CA ALA A 158 -0.67 -6.71 -5.44
C ALA A 158 0.56 -5.92 -5.93
N VAL A 159 0.65 -5.76 -7.22
CA VAL A 159 1.83 -5.15 -7.87
C VAL A 159 2.09 -3.73 -7.36
N ASP A 160 1.03 -2.93 -7.16
CA ASP A 160 1.10 -1.58 -6.63
C ASP A 160 1.76 -1.51 -5.25
N SER A 161 1.33 -2.37 -4.31
CA SER A 161 1.93 -2.43 -2.97
C SER A 161 3.41 -2.83 -2.99
N ILE A 162 3.80 -3.76 -3.88
CA ILE A 162 5.20 -4.13 -4.05
C ILE A 162 6.01 -2.94 -4.57
N VAL A 163 5.48 -2.22 -5.57
CA VAL A 163 6.13 -1.05 -6.15
C VAL A 163 6.25 0.07 -5.13
N ASP A 164 5.21 0.33 -4.33
CA ASP A 164 5.22 1.33 -3.27
C ASP A 164 6.28 1.04 -2.22
N ILE A 165 6.30 -0.18 -1.66
CA ILE A 165 7.23 -0.57 -0.60
C ILE A 165 8.68 -0.52 -1.09
N VAL A 166 8.94 -1.03 -2.29
CA VAL A 166 10.27 -0.94 -2.91
C VAL A 166 10.66 0.53 -3.11
N SER A 167 9.74 1.36 -3.61
CA SER A 167 10.00 2.79 -3.85
C SER A 167 10.31 3.55 -2.56
N VAL A 168 9.55 3.30 -1.48
CA VAL A 168 9.82 3.89 -0.16
C VAL A 168 11.22 3.49 0.32
N ALA A 169 11.55 2.20 0.28
CA ALA A 169 12.85 1.71 0.74
C ALA A 169 14.02 2.32 -0.05
N VAL A 170 13.89 2.42 -1.37
CA VAL A 170 14.88 3.05 -2.25
C VAL A 170 15.02 4.53 -1.96
N CYS A 171 13.91 5.26 -1.78
CA CYS A 171 13.94 6.69 -1.50
C CYS A 171 14.56 7.00 -0.13
N LEU A 172 14.23 6.23 0.91
CA LEU A 172 14.82 6.38 2.24
C LEU A 172 16.34 6.15 2.23
N ASP A 173 16.78 5.09 1.56
CA ASP A 173 18.21 4.78 1.41
C ASP A 173 18.94 5.85 0.58
N ASN A 174 18.37 6.29 -0.53
CA ASN A 174 18.93 7.32 -1.38
C ASN A 174 19.07 8.69 -0.66
N LEU A 175 18.15 9.01 0.22
CA LEU A 175 18.19 10.22 1.05
C LEU A 175 19.17 10.12 2.23
N ASP A 176 19.81 8.97 2.47
CA ASP A 176 20.66 8.68 3.63
C ASP A 176 19.91 8.87 4.97
N VAL A 177 18.63 8.44 5.00
CA VAL A 177 17.82 8.45 6.23
C VAL A 177 18.25 7.29 7.12
N THR A 178 18.67 7.61 8.35
CA THR A 178 19.13 6.63 9.33
C THR A 178 18.28 6.61 10.60
N GLU A 179 17.39 7.57 10.73
CA GLU A 179 16.48 7.68 11.86
C GLU A 179 15.15 8.27 11.37
N VAL A 180 14.04 7.74 11.85
CA VAL A 180 12.71 8.27 11.53
C VAL A 180 11.95 8.53 12.84
N ILE A 181 11.32 9.70 12.93
CA ILE A 181 10.51 10.10 14.07
C ILE A 181 9.07 10.25 13.59
N VAL A 182 8.16 9.46 14.14
CA VAL A 182 6.72 9.54 13.89
C VAL A 182 6.00 9.71 15.22
N PRO A 183 5.57 10.92 15.59
CA PRO A 183 4.96 11.16 16.89
C PRO A 183 3.58 10.51 17.04
N VAL A 184 2.81 10.46 15.97
CA VAL A 184 1.44 9.93 15.97
C VAL A 184 0.98 9.59 14.57
N LEU A 185 0.24 8.50 14.44
CA LEU A 185 -0.57 8.19 13.26
C LEU A 185 -2.00 8.67 13.51
N CYS A 186 -2.54 9.49 12.62
CA CYS A 186 -3.94 9.92 12.69
C CYS A 186 -4.78 9.06 11.76
N GLU A 187 -5.74 8.34 12.34
CA GLU A 187 -6.63 7.42 11.63
C GLU A 187 -8.05 7.97 11.59
N GLY A 188 -8.79 7.64 10.53
CA GLY A 188 -10.19 7.95 10.41
C GLY A 188 -11.10 6.99 11.17
N ARG A 189 -12.39 7.00 10.85
CA ARG A 189 -13.41 6.15 11.46
C ARG A 189 -14.43 5.64 10.45
N GLY A 190 -15.26 4.72 10.88
CA GLY A 190 -16.32 4.14 10.07
C GLY A 190 -15.92 2.79 9.48
N THR A 191 -16.12 2.62 8.19
CA THR A 191 -15.85 1.36 7.48
C THR A 191 -15.22 1.63 6.13
N VAL A 192 -14.45 0.66 5.63
CA VAL A 192 -13.89 0.65 4.28
C VAL A 192 -14.34 -0.63 3.57
N ARG A 193 -14.60 -0.53 2.28
CA ARG A 193 -14.86 -1.70 1.43
C ARG A 193 -13.53 -2.15 0.80
N CYS A 194 -13.24 -3.44 0.90
CA CYS A 194 -12.07 -4.09 0.33
C CYS A 194 -12.44 -5.48 -0.20
N GLN A 195 -11.47 -6.27 -0.69
CA GLN A 195 -11.72 -7.65 -1.17
C GLN A 195 -12.39 -8.55 -0.12
N HIS A 196 -12.12 -8.31 1.16
CA HIS A 196 -12.74 -9.04 2.28
C HIS A 196 -14.17 -8.56 2.62
N GLY A 197 -14.71 -7.61 1.85
CA GLY A 197 -16.00 -6.99 2.11
C GLY A 197 -15.86 -5.68 2.89
N ILE A 198 -16.82 -5.38 3.77
CA ILE A 198 -16.82 -4.15 4.57
C ILE A 198 -16.11 -4.41 5.89
N LEU A 199 -15.01 -3.72 6.13
CA LEU A 199 -14.22 -3.81 7.35
C LEU A 199 -14.33 -2.53 8.19
N PRO A 200 -14.20 -2.64 9.52
CA PRO A 200 -14.11 -1.46 10.40
C PRO A 200 -12.76 -0.76 10.25
N ILE A 201 -12.74 0.55 10.52
CA ILE A 201 -11.52 1.36 10.58
C ILE A 201 -11.14 1.59 12.06
N PRO A 202 -9.86 1.35 12.44
CA PRO A 202 -8.75 0.82 11.62
C PRO A 202 -9.02 -0.63 11.18
N VAL A 203 -8.54 -0.98 9.98
CA VAL A 203 -8.65 -2.36 9.48
C VAL A 203 -7.82 -3.31 10.36
N PRO A 204 -8.16 -4.63 10.43
CA PRO A 204 -7.50 -5.56 11.33
C PRO A 204 -5.98 -5.60 11.20
N ALA A 205 -5.44 -5.51 9.99
CA ALA A 205 -3.99 -5.47 9.75
C ALA A 205 -3.35 -4.24 10.40
N VAL A 206 -3.92 -3.04 10.23
CA VAL A 206 -3.43 -1.81 10.88
C VAL A 206 -3.47 -1.93 12.40
N ALA A 207 -4.59 -2.42 12.97
CA ALA A 207 -4.71 -2.61 14.41
C ALA A 207 -3.65 -3.60 14.95
N ASN A 208 -3.35 -4.66 14.20
CA ASN A 208 -2.32 -5.64 14.55
C ASN A 208 -0.91 -5.02 14.51
N ILE A 209 -0.58 -4.24 13.46
CA ILE A 209 0.71 -3.56 13.32
C ILE A 209 0.93 -2.57 14.45
N VAL A 210 -0.06 -1.70 14.69
CA VAL A 210 -0.01 -0.68 15.75
C VAL A 210 0.21 -1.30 17.11
N SER A 211 -0.54 -2.37 17.44
CA SER A 211 -0.43 -3.06 18.71
C SER A 211 0.92 -3.78 18.89
N ALA A 212 1.40 -4.47 17.84
CA ALA A 212 2.63 -5.25 17.91
C ALA A 212 3.89 -4.38 18.02
N ASN A 213 3.86 -3.19 17.39
CA ASN A 213 5.00 -2.28 17.32
C ASN A 213 4.86 -1.05 18.24
N HIS A 214 3.87 -1.05 19.14
CA HIS A 214 3.62 0.02 20.12
C HIS A 214 3.52 1.43 19.50
N LEU A 215 2.95 1.52 18.30
CA LEU A 215 2.75 2.79 17.62
C LEU A 215 1.63 3.59 18.29
N TYR A 216 1.73 4.91 18.27
CA TYR A 216 0.70 5.78 18.79
C TYR A 216 -0.32 6.12 17.70
N LEU A 217 -1.54 5.59 17.84
CA LEU A 217 -2.66 5.81 16.91
C LEU A 217 -3.69 6.73 17.55
N LYS A 218 -4.05 7.82 16.86
CA LYS A 218 -5.09 8.76 17.25
C LYS A 218 -6.26 8.67 16.29
N MET A 219 -7.43 8.29 16.81
CA MET A 219 -8.68 8.33 16.03
C MET A 219 -9.14 9.77 15.82
N THR A 220 -9.55 10.09 14.61
CA THR A 220 -10.08 11.39 14.21
C THR A 220 -11.59 11.33 13.94
N GLU A 221 -12.20 12.47 13.63
CA GLU A 221 -13.61 12.55 13.24
C GLU A 221 -13.82 12.36 11.71
N VAL A 222 -12.74 12.15 10.96
CA VAL A 222 -12.81 11.97 9.50
C VAL A 222 -13.39 10.59 9.21
N GLU A 223 -14.39 10.51 8.34
CA GLU A 223 -14.90 9.23 7.85
C GLU A 223 -14.03 8.73 6.70
N GLY A 224 -13.59 7.48 6.80
CA GLY A 224 -12.72 6.81 5.83
C GLY A 224 -11.39 6.37 6.45
N GLU A 225 -10.68 5.50 5.73
CA GLU A 225 -9.35 5.02 6.09
C GLU A 225 -8.32 6.10 5.77
N LEU A 226 -7.49 6.44 6.74
CA LEU A 226 -6.38 7.38 6.58
C LEU A 226 -5.01 6.67 6.70
N VAL A 227 -4.95 5.57 7.44
CA VAL A 227 -3.74 4.78 7.64
C VAL A 227 -3.92 3.42 6.98
N THR A 228 -3.24 3.20 5.85
CA THR A 228 -3.29 1.90 5.19
C THR A 228 -2.37 0.88 5.88
N PRO A 229 -2.57 -0.44 5.70
CA PRO A 229 -1.65 -1.46 6.21
C PRO A 229 -0.20 -1.22 5.77
N THR A 230 0.01 -0.86 4.50
CA THR A 230 1.34 -0.50 3.96
C THR A 230 1.93 0.70 4.68
N GLY A 231 1.15 1.77 4.86
CA GLY A 231 1.60 2.97 5.59
C GLY A 231 1.97 2.67 7.05
N ALA A 232 1.16 1.91 7.76
CA ALA A 232 1.45 1.48 9.13
C ALA A 232 2.73 0.62 9.21
N ALA A 233 2.91 -0.31 8.26
CA ALA A 233 4.09 -1.18 8.22
C ALA A 233 5.37 -0.41 7.90
N ILE A 234 5.32 0.60 7.02
CA ILE A 234 6.43 1.52 6.77
C ILE A 234 6.87 2.17 8.08
N VAL A 235 5.93 2.78 8.82
CA VAL A 235 6.24 3.44 10.10
C VAL A 235 6.81 2.46 11.12
N ALA A 236 6.33 1.24 11.16
CA ALA A 236 6.80 0.21 12.09
C ALA A 236 8.19 -0.35 11.75
N ALA A 237 8.61 -0.23 10.48
CA ALA A 237 9.87 -0.79 9.99
C ALA A 237 11.08 0.15 10.12
N VAL A 238 10.85 1.47 10.25
CA VAL A 238 11.89 2.51 10.14
C VAL A 238 12.20 3.25 11.42
#